data_ebd6eea6e7f68aece0767c0f3ffeb627
#
_entry.id   ebd6eea6e7f68aece0767c0f3ffeb627
#
_cell.length_a   1.000
_cell.length_b   1.000
_cell.length_c   1.000
_cell.angle_alpha   90.00
_cell.angle_beta   90.00
_cell.angle_gamma   90.00
#
_symmetry.space_group_name_H-M   'P 1'
#
loop_
_entity.id
_entity.type
_entity.pdbx_description
1 polymer ?
#
loop_
_entity_poly.entity_id
_entity_poly.type
_entity_poly.pdbx_seq_one_letter_code
_entity_poly.pdbx_strand_id
1 'polypeptide(L)'
;MNTKSNPYYYGILFILLAYLSFGILDTIQKTAVQYHSVFQLLFIKYLFCLLFSFFIARKNKVKKFYISNNYKIQITRCILSTLESCFFVLSFRYLALADAHTIGSLSPVLFFVFSYIILKEKISLSTWIAIIISFVGVILIMRPGINIFNPYLIIPLLAAFFYSLYQIATRLNAEHDNNETMLFYNGLIGSIITLVFSYFFWQPLHAFSFIFFIFVGLFFCTGLYLQIKALSISPASILAPYHYSIIIWAILFGFLVYNEIPDIFTLFGAIIIVASGIFIFRYSNK
;
A
#
# COMPACT_ATOMS: atom_id res chain seq x y z
N MET A 1 -19.33 26.69 -24.79
CA MET A 1 -18.37 26.60 -23.69
C MET A 1 -17.72 25.21 -23.75
N ASN A 2 -16.59 25.09 -24.43
CA ASN A 2 -15.81 23.84 -24.43
C ASN A 2 -15.01 23.77 -23.12
N THR A 3 -15.54 23.11 -22.12
CA THR A 3 -14.75 22.67 -20.96
C THR A 3 -13.76 21.63 -21.45
N LYS A 4 -12.56 22.05 -21.85
CA LYS A 4 -11.42 21.13 -21.96
C LYS A 4 -11.22 20.56 -20.56
N SER A 5 -11.76 19.37 -20.32
CA SER A 5 -11.52 18.61 -19.09
C SER A 5 -10.02 18.55 -18.89
N ASN A 6 -9.56 18.99 -17.70
CA ASN A 6 -8.15 18.88 -17.32
C ASN A 6 -7.68 17.45 -17.64
N PRO A 7 -6.65 17.23 -18.48
CA PRO A 7 -6.25 15.89 -18.93
C PRO A 7 -5.96 14.93 -17.76
N TYR A 8 -5.67 15.46 -16.57
CA TYR A 8 -5.39 14.68 -15.36
C TYR A 8 -6.63 14.33 -14.53
N TYR A 9 -7.80 14.84 -14.87
CA TYR A 9 -9.04 14.59 -14.09
C TYR A 9 -9.36 13.09 -13.98
N TYR A 10 -9.29 12.37 -15.07
CA TYR A 10 -9.53 10.92 -15.07
C TYR A 10 -8.49 10.15 -14.26
N GLY A 11 -7.22 10.59 -14.27
CA GLY A 11 -6.18 9.98 -13.45
C GLY A 11 -6.45 10.15 -11.96
N ILE A 12 -6.89 11.36 -11.56
CA ILE A 12 -7.28 11.65 -10.17
C ILE A 12 -8.51 10.81 -9.78
N LEU A 13 -9.52 10.71 -10.65
CA LEU A 13 -10.68 9.88 -10.39
C LEU A 13 -10.32 8.41 -10.21
N PHE A 14 -9.49 7.85 -11.11
CA PHE A 14 -9.07 6.46 -11.01
C PHE A 14 -8.23 6.17 -9.76
N ILE A 15 -7.35 7.09 -9.34
CA ILE A 15 -6.54 6.89 -8.13
C ILE A 15 -7.40 6.96 -6.86
N LEU A 16 -8.38 7.86 -6.80
CA LEU A 16 -9.31 7.94 -5.67
C LEU A 16 -10.18 6.67 -5.57
N LEU A 17 -10.68 6.17 -6.71
CA LEU A 17 -11.42 4.90 -6.76
C LEU A 17 -10.54 3.70 -6.41
N ALA A 18 -9.25 3.74 -6.75
CA ALA A 18 -8.30 2.71 -6.33
C ALA A 18 -8.13 2.69 -4.81
N TYR A 19 -7.95 3.85 -4.18
CA TYR A 19 -7.83 3.93 -2.71
C TYR A 19 -9.14 3.62 -1.98
N LEU A 20 -10.30 3.94 -2.57
CA LEU A 20 -11.59 3.45 -2.07
C LEU A 20 -11.62 1.91 -2.09
N SER A 21 -11.20 1.30 -3.22
CA SER A 21 -11.15 -0.16 -3.36
C SER A 21 -10.20 -0.80 -2.35
N PHE A 22 -9.03 -0.20 -2.10
CA PHE A 22 -8.10 -0.64 -1.06
C PHE A 22 -8.67 -0.46 0.35
N GLY A 23 -9.37 0.64 0.64
CA GLY A 23 -10.04 0.84 1.91
C GLY A 23 -11.10 -0.25 2.21
N ILE A 24 -11.89 -0.64 1.19
CA ILE A 24 -12.83 -1.76 1.31
C ILE A 24 -12.08 -3.09 1.50
N LEU A 25 -11.02 -3.32 0.72
CA LEU A 25 -10.15 -4.49 0.86
C LEU A 25 -9.64 -4.62 2.29
N ASP A 26 -9.09 -3.55 2.86
CA ASP A 26 -8.46 -3.56 4.17
C ASP A 26 -9.49 -3.77 5.29
N THR A 27 -10.71 -3.23 5.11
CA THR A 27 -11.84 -3.52 5.98
C THR A 27 -12.19 -5.02 5.96
N ILE A 28 -12.26 -5.63 4.79
CA ILE A 28 -12.53 -7.07 4.66
C ILE A 28 -11.38 -7.88 5.27
N GLN A 29 -10.12 -7.50 5.01
CA GLN A 29 -8.94 -8.15 5.56
C GLN A 29 -8.90 -8.06 7.10
N LYS A 30 -9.32 -6.92 7.67
CA LYS A 30 -9.40 -6.75 9.13
C LYS A 30 -10.41 -7.73 9.77
N THR A 31 -11.55 -7.94 9.14
CA THR A 31 -12.50 -8.98 9.59
C THR A 31 -11.92 -10.37 9.39
N ALA A 32 -11.38 -10.65 8.20
CA ALA A 32 -10.92 -11.97 7.84
C ALA A 32 -9.71 -12.46 8.65
N VAL A 33 -8.82 -11.54 9.08
CA VAL A 33 -7.63 -11.89 9.86
C VAL A 33 -7.95 -12.33 11.29
N GLN A 34 -9.18 -12.14 11.76
CA GLN A 34 -9.64 -12.66 13.04
C GLN A 34 -9.93 -14.18 12.98
N TYR A 35 -10.29 -14.67 11.80
CA TYR A 35 -10.66 -16.07 11.57
C TYR A 35 -9.61 -16.87 10.80
N HIS A 36 -8.73 -16.19 10.07
CA HIS A 36 -7.72 -16.80 9.21
C HIS A 36 -6.33 -16.28 9.54
N SER A 37 -5.30 -17.08 9.22
CA SER A 37 -3.93 -16.61 9.31
C SER A 37 -3.65 -15.54 8.25
N VAL A 38 -2.75 -14.61 8.58
CA VAL A 38 -2.29 -13.58 7.64
C VAL A 38 -1.77 -14.22 6.35
N PHE A 39 -0.98 -15.29 6.47
CA PHE A 39 -0.39 -15.98 5.32
C PHE A 39 -1.44 -16.61 4.42
N GLN A 40 -2.51 -17.18 4.99
CA GLN A 40 -3.62 -17.77 4.24
C GLN A 40 -4.38 -16.71 3.43
N LEU A 41 -4.68 -15.55 4.04
CA LEU A 41 -5.31 -14.42 3.35
C LEU A 41 -4.43 -13.87 2.23
N LEU A 42 -3.14 -13.70 2.48
CA LEU A 42 -2.19 -13.20 1.50
C LEU A 42 -1.95 -14.20 0.36
N PHE A 43 -1.91 -15.50 0.66
CA PHE A 43 -1.81 -16.52 -0.37
C PHE A 43 -2.96 -16.39 -1.37
N ILE A 44 -4.19 -16.28 -0.89
CA ILE A 44 -5.35 -16.09 -1.76
C ILE A 44 -5.27 -14.77 -2.53
N LYS A 45 -4.90 -13.66 -1.86
CA LYS A 45 -4.70 -12.36 -2.51
C LYS A 45 -3.70 -12.43 -3.67
N TYR A 46 -2.55 -13.03 -3.45
CA TYR A 46 -1.51 -13.16 -4.47
C TYR A 46 -1.86 -14.16 -5.56
N LEU A 47 -2.59 -15.22 -5.25
CA LEU A 47 -3.12 -16.16 -6.24
C LEU A 47 -4.10 -15.45 -7.20
N PHE A 48 -5.01 -14.63 -6.67
CA PHE A 48 -5.89 -13.81 -7.50
C PHE A 48 -5.08 -12.82 -8.35
N CYS A 49 -4.03 -12.20 -7.81
CA CYS A 49 -3.14 -11.31 -8.55
C CYS A 49 -2.44 -12.05 -9.71
N LEU A 50 -1.98 -13.27 -9.47
CA LEU A 50 -1.38 -14.11 -10.49
C LEU A 50 -2.37 -14.41 -11.63
N LEU A 51 -3.56 -14.87 -11.31
CA LEU A 51 -4.63 -15.13 -12.30
C LEU A 51 -5.02 -13.87 -13.06
N PHE A 52 -5.15 -12.75 -12.36
CA PHE A 52 -5.45 -11.46 -12.96
C PHE A 52 -4.35 -10.97 -13.91
N SER A 53 -3.07 -11.24 -13.58
CA SER A 53 -1.95 -10.88 -14.44
C SER A 53 -2.01 -11.57 -15.80
N PHE A 54 -2.40 -12.85 -15.86
CA PHE A 54 -2.64 -13.56 -17.10
C PHE A 54 -3.76 -12.92 -17.94
N PHE A 55 -4.85 -12.54 -17.28
CA PHE A 55 -5.97 -11.88 -17.93
C PHE A 55 -5.55 -10.54 -18.56
N ILE A 56 -4.83 -9.69 -17.80
CA ILE A 56 -4.36 -8.39 -18.28
C ILE A 56 -3.31 -8.54 -19.39
N ALA A 57 -2.34 -9.45 -19.22
CA ALA A 57 -1.34 -9.71 -20.26
C ALA A 57 -1.97 -10.17 -21.58
N ARG A 58 -2.99 -11.01 -21.51
CA ARG A 58 -3.75 -11.47 -22.68
C ARG A 58 -4.54 -10.33 -23.34
N LYS A 59 -5.22 -9.49 -22.51
CA LYS A 59 -5.96 -8.32 -22.98
C LYS A 59 -5.04 -7.31 -23.67
N ASN A 60 -3.86 -7.05 -23.12
CA ASN A 60 -2.88 -6.10 -23.66
C ASN A 60 -1.96 -6.72 -24.72
N LYS A 61 -2.18 -8.00 -25.09
CA LYS A 61 -1.42 -8.75 -26.12
C LYS A 61 0.09 -8.84 -25.82
N VAL A 62 0.49 -8.82 -24.54
CA VAL A 62 1.89 -8.97 -24.12
C VAL A 62 2.26 -10.45 -24.10
N LYS A 63 3.09 -10.90 -25.05
CA LYS A 63 3.38 -12.34 -25.26
C LYS A 63 4.38 -12.93 -24.25
N LYS A 64 5.36 -12.14 -23.77
CA LYS A 64 6.48 -12.63 -22.94
C LYS A 64 6.49 -12.00 -21.54
N PHE A 65 5.32 -11.78 -20.96
CA PHE A 65 5.19 -11.16 -19.61
C PHE A 65 5.77 -12.01 -18.47
N TYR A 66 6.09 -13.28 -18.73
CA TYR A 66 6.72 -14.20 -17.78
C TYR A 66 8.26 -14.16 -17.80
N ILE A 67 8.87 -13.35 -18.68
CA ILE A 67 10.31 -13.16 -18.77
C ILE A 67 10.66 -11.79 -18.19
N SER A 68 11.49 -11.76 -17.16
CA SER A 68 12.04 -10.51 -16.60
C SER A 68 13.43 -10.25 -17.18
N ASN A 69 13.73 -8.99 -17.44
CA ASN A 69 15.07 -8.55 -17.87
C ASN A 69 16.02 -8.34 -16.68
N ASN A 70 15.49 -8.23 -15.44
CA ASN A 70 16.31 -8.13 -14.23
C ASN A 70 15.68 -8.89 -13.06
N TYR A 71 15.95 -10.20 -13.01
CA TYR A 71 15.40 -11.09 -11.98
C TYR A 71 15.79 -10.69 -10.54
N LYS A 72 17.00 -10.16 -10.33
CA LYS A 72 17.44 -9.78 -8.98
C LYS A 72 16.56 -8.67 -8.40
N ILE A 73 16.37 -7.58 -9.14
CA ILE A 73 15.51 -6.47 -8.70
C ILE A 73 14.07 -6.96 -8.60
N GLN A 74 13.61 -7.77 -9.55
CA GLN A 74 12.25 -8.29 -9.59
C GLN A 74 11.92 -9.16 -8.36
N ILE A 75 12.79 -10.09 -7.99
CA ILE A 75 12.61 -10.96 -6.82
C ILE A 75 12.67 -10.13 -5.53
N THR A 76 13.67 -9.25 -5.39
CA THR A 76 13.79 -8.35 -4.22
C THR A 76 12.52 -7.52 -4.03
N ARG A 77 12.00 -6.93 -5.10
CA ARG A 77 10.76 -6.16 -5.09
C ARG A 77 9.57 -6.99 -4.59
N CYS A 78 9.43 -8.22 -5.06
CA CYS A 78 8.32 -9.09 -4.67
C CYS A 78 8.43 -9.54 -3.21
N ILE A 79 9.64 -9.82 -2.71
CA ILE A 79 9.88 -10.12 -1.29
C ILE A 79 9.49 -8.93 -0.42
N LEU A 80 9.94 -7.72 -0.78
CA LEU A 80 9.61 -6.49 -0.04
C LEU A 80 8.10 -6.23 -0.02
N SER A 81 7.40 -6.42 -1.14
CA SER A 81 5.94 -6.31 -1.23
C SER A 81 5.23 -7.34 -0.35
N THR A 82 5.75 -8.57 -0.29
CA THR A 82 5.15 -9.62 0.54
C THR A 82 5.35 -9.34 2.03
N LEU A 83 6.54 -8.89 2.43
CA LEU A 83 6.83 -8.47 3.81
C LEU A 83 5.95 -7.30 4.24
N GLU A 84 5.85 -6.27 3.39
CA GLU A 84 4.93 -5.15 3.61
C GLU A 84 3.52 -5.64 3.89
N SER A 85 2.96 -6.45 2.98
CA SER A 85 1.60 -6.97 3.11
C SER A 85 1.43 -7.84 4.36
N CYS A 86 2.44 -8.64 4.75
CA CYS A 86 2.39 -9.42 5.97
C CYS A 86 2.27 -8.54 7.21
N PHE A 87 3.13 -7.53 7.33
CA PHE A 87 3.08 -6.61 8.47
C PHE A 87 1.81 -5.76 8.45
N PHE A 88 1.42 -5.26 7.30
CA PHE A 88 0.25 -4.39 7.23
C PHE A 88 -1.04 -5.13 7.60
N VAL A 89 -1.29 -6.31 7.03
CA VAL A 89 -2.46 -7.13 7.36
C VAL A 89 -2.40 -7.64 8.80
N LEU A 90 -1.21 -7.96 9.31
CA LEU A 90 -1.03 -8.33 10.72
C LEU A 90 -1.43 -7.19 11.67
N SER A 91 -1.17 -5.94 11.31
CA SER A 91 -1.53 -4.78 12.13
C SER A 91 -3.03 -4.69 12.40
N PHE A 92 -3.87 -5.12 11.46
CA PHE A 92 -5.33 -5.10 11.59
C PHE A 92 -5.87 -6.02 12.68
N ARG A 93 -5.07 -7.00 13.13
CA ARG A 93 -5.43 -7.85 14.26
C ARG A 93 -5.39 -7.12 15.61
N TYR A 94 -4.57 -6.07 15.70
CA TYR A 94 -4.25 -5.41 16.96
C TYR A 94 -4.63 -3.93 16.99
N LEU A 95 -4.86 -3.30 15.83
CA LEU A 95 -5.04 -1.87 15.70
C LEU A 95 -6.34 -1.51 14.98
N ALA A 96 -6.84 -0.30 15.27
CA ALA A 96 -7.87 0.33 14.47
C ALA A 96 -7.37 0.60 13.05
N LEU A 97 -8.28 0.61 12.06
CA LEU A 97 -7.93 0.90 10.66
C LEU A 97 -7.27 2.28 10.53
N ALA A 98 -7.81 3.28 11.22
CA ALA A 98 -7.29 4.64 11.20
C ALA A 98 -5.84 4.72 11.70
N ASP A 99 -5.50 4.04 12.80
CA ASP A 99 -4.16 4.04 13.38
C ASP A 99 -3.15 3.37 12.43
N ALA A 100 -3.51 2.19 11.90
CA ALA A 100 -2.66 1.45 10.97
C ALA A 100 -2.37 2.26 9.70
N HIS A 101 -3.40 2.88 9.10
CA HIS A 101 -3.24 3.70 7.89
C HIS A 101 -2.53 5.02 8.14
N THR A 102 -2.74 5.65 9.30
CA THR A 102 -2.05 6.90 9.63
C THR A 102 -0.55 6.67 9.74
N ILE A 103 -0.10 5.62 10.44
CA ILE A 103 1.32 5.26 10.51
C ILE A 103 1.83 4.76 9.16
N GLY A 104 1.07 3.93 8.46
CA GLY A 104 1.39 3.45 7.10
C GLY A 104 1.62 4.58 6.11
N SER A 105 0.91 5.71 6.29
CA SER A 105 1.04 6.93 5.46
C SER A 105 2.37 7.67 5.66
N LEU A 106 3.26 7.19 6.54
CA LEU A 106 4.66 7.62 6.55
C LEU A 106 5.46 7.09 5.35
N SER A 107 4.95 6.09 4.65
CA SER A 107 5.67 5.45 3.54
C SER A 107 6.11 6.41 2.42
N PRO A 108 5.33 7.42 1.96
CA PRO A 108 5.83 8.38 0.99
C PRO A 108 7.00 9.22 1.53
N VAL A 109 7.00 9.51 2.83
CA VAL A 109 8.11 10.25 3.48
C VAL A 109 9.38 9.40 3.50
N LEU A 110 9.26 8.13 3.91
CA LEU A 110 10.36 7.16 3.89
C LEU A 110 10.89 6.92 2.46
N PHE A 111 10.01 6.96 1.47
CA PHE A 111 10.42 6.88 0.06
C PHE A 111 11.44 7.97 -0.31
N PHE A 112 11.24 9.22 0.12
CA PHE A 112 12.21 10.29 -0.11
C PHE A 112 13.53 10.03 0.61
N VAL A 113 13.50 9.54 1.85
CA VAL A 113 14.72 9.16 2.58
C VAL A 113 15.51 8.10 1.82
N PHE A 114 14.83 7.04 1.34
CA PHE A 114 15.49 5.98 0.57
C PHE A 114 15.89 6.41 -0.83
N SER A 115 15.17 7.33 -1.48
CA SER A 115 15.58 7.94 -2.74
C SER A 115 16.93 8.64 -2.58
N TYR A 116 17.13 9.40 -1.48
CA TYR A 116 18.41 10.04 -1.19
C TYR A 116 19.53 9.01 -0.98
N ILE A 117 19.28 7.97 -0.18
CA ILE A 117 20.31 6.99 0.19
C ILE A 117 20.66 6.04 -0.98
N ILE A 118 19.64 5.50 -1.66
CA ILE A 118 19.78 4.42 -2.65
C ILE A 118 19.94 4.99 -4.06
N LEU A 119 19.10 5.96 -4.45
CA LEU A 119 19.12 6.55 -5.79
C LEU A 119 20.07 7.76 -5.87
N LYS A 120 20.63 8.20 -4.72
CA LYS A 120 21.53 9.37 -4.60
C LYS A 120 20.90 10.66 -5.13
N GLU A 121 19.59 10.77 -5.04
CA GLU A 121 18.85 11.98 -5.41
C GLU A 121 19.11 13.10 -4.40
N LYS A 122 19.32 14.31 -4.87
CA LYS A 122 19.52 15.47 -3.98
C LYS A 122 18.19 15.88 -3.35
N ILE A 123 18.19 16.01 -2.03
CA ILE A 123 17.01 16.44 -1.27
C ILE A 123 17.29 17.82 -0.68
N SER A 124 16.33 18.75 -0.83
CA SER A 124 16.44 20.10 -0.28
C SER A 124 16.35 20.10 1.24
N LEU A 125 16.92 21.14 1.88
CA LEU A 125 16.82 21.29 3.34
C LEU A 125 15.36 21.38 3.81
N SER A 126 14.50 22.05 3.05
CA SER A 126 13.06 22.15 3.36
C SER A 126 12.37 20.77 3.36
N THR A 127 12.78 19.88 2.46
CA THR A 127 12.28 18.49 2.44
C THR A 127 12.77 17.71 3.66
N TRP A 128 14.03 17.87 4.09
CA TRP A 128 14.54 17.26 5.32
C TRP A 128 13.77 17.72 6.57
N ILE A 129 13.47 19.02 6.67
CA ILE A 129 12.64 19.55 7.77
C ILE A 129 11.25 18.89 7.76
N ALA A 130 10.61 18.78 6.61
CA ALA A 130 9.30 18.14 6.50
C ALA A 130 9.35 16.64 6.85
N ILE A 131 10.41 15.92 6.51
CA ILE A 131 10.65 14.53 6.93
C ILE A 131 10.70 14.44 8.46
N ILE A 132 11.46 15.30 9.11
CA ILE A 132 11.56 15.34 10.59
C ILE A 132 10.18 15.62 11.21
N ILE A 133 9.43 16.60 10.68
CA ILE A 133 8.07 16.91 11.15
C ILE A 133 7.13 15.71 11.01
N SER A 134 7.23 14.95 9.92
CA SER A 134 6.43 13.72 9.74
C SER A 134 6.74 12.68 10.82
N PHE A 135 8.00 12.50 11.20
CA PHE A 135 8.38 11.61 12.31
C PHE A 135 7.85 12.11 13.67
N VAL A 136 7.79 13.42 13.90
CA VAL A 136 7.13 13.97 15.11
C VAL A 136 5.65 13.58 15.12
N GLY A 137 4.97 13.60 13.97
CA GLY A 137 3.59 13.10 13.86
C GLY A 137 3.45 11.63 14.28
N VAL A 138 4.38 10.76 13.87
CA VAL A 138 4.38 9.34 14.29
C VAL A 138 4.63 9.22 15.81
N ILE A 139 5.59 9.95 16.36
CA ILE A 139 5.87 9.94 17.81
C ILE A 139 4.62 10.38 18.61
N LEU A 140 3.89 11.37 18.11
CA LEU A 140 2.65 11.83 18.73
C LEU A 140 1.58 10.73 18.80
N ILE A 141 1.47 9.91 17.75
CA ILE A 141 0.54 8.77 17.71
C ILE A 141 1.02 7.65 18.64
N MET A 142 2.32 7.33 18.59
CA MET A 142 2.89 6.20 19.35
C MET A 142 2.96 6.46 20.86
N ARG A 143 3.07 7.72 21.30
CA ARG A 143 3.17 8.14 22.73
C ARG A 143 4.18 7.31 23.53
N PRO A 144 5.46 7.18 23.12
CA PRO A 144 6.42 6.39 23.85
C PRO A 144 6.64 6.98 25.25
N GLY A 145 6.71 6.11 26.28
CA GLY A 145 6.96 6.52 27.65
C GLY A 145 5.74 6.95 28.48
N ILE A 146 4.54 6.92 27.90
CA ILE A 146 3.27 7.11 28.61
C ILE A 146 2.62 5.74 28.84
N ASN A 147 1.88 5.54 29.92
CA ASN A 147 1.20 4.27 30.26
C ASN A 147 0.21 3.77 29.18
N ILE A 148 0.01 4.54 28.10
CA ILE A 148 -0.90 4.27 26.99
C ILE A 148 -0.11 3.80 25.72
N PHE A 149 1.20 3.59 25.83
CA PHE A 149 2.01 3.12 24.71
C PHE A 149 1.52 1.77 24.18
N ASN A 150 1.12 1.74 22.91
CA ASN A 150 0.73 0.51 22.22
C ASN A 150 1.90 -0.01 21.36
N PRO A 151 2.59 -1.09 21.78
CA PRO A 151 3.75 -1.61 21.04
C PRO A 151 3.38 -2.15 19.64
N TYR A 152 2.11 -2.49 19.41
CA TYR A 152 1.65 -2.98 18.11
C TYR A 152 1.72 -1.92 17.01
N LEU A 153 1.82 -0.62 17.35
CA LEU A 153 2.01 0.47 16.38
C LEU A 153 3.34 0.36 15.60
N ILE A 154 4.30 -0.43 16.08
CA ILE A 154 5.53 -0.72 15.34
C ILE A 154 5.26 -1.57 14.08
N ILE A 155 4.17 -2.35 14.07
CA ILE A 155 3.85 -3.26 12.97
C ILE A 155 3.56 -2.48 11.67
N PRO A 156 2.64 -1.50 11.63
CA PRO A 156 2.44 -0.70 10.42
C PRO A 156 3.62 0.21 10.08
N LEU A 157 4.48 0.56 11.05
CA LEU A 157 5.73 1.26 10.78
C LEU A 157 6.71 0.40 9.98
N LEU A 158 6.84 -0.89 10.33
CA LEU A 158 7.61 -1.86 9.55
C LEU A 158 7.00 -2.06 8.16
N ALA A 159 5.67 -2.10 8.05
CA ALA A 159 5.00 -2.16 6.77
C ALA A 159 5.33 -0.94 5.91
N ALA A 160 5.27 0.28 6.47
CA ALA A 160 5.64 1.51 5.76
C ALA A 160 7.10 1.50 5.29
N PHE A 161 8.01 0.96 6.12
CA PHE A 161 9.42 0.78 5.78
C PHE A 161 9.60 -0.15 4.56
N PHE A 162 9.03 -1.35 4.59
CA PHE A 162 9.11 -2.29 3.48
C PHE A 162 8.40 -1.80 2.23
N TYR A 163 7.27 -1.11 2.37
CA TYR A 163 6.56 -0.51 1.25
C TYR A 163 7.40 0.55 0.54
N SER A 164 8.10 1.38 1.29
CA SER A 164 8.96 2.41 0.73
C SER A 164 10.12 1.81 -0.06
N LEU A 165 10.76 0.76 0.46
CA LEU A 165 11.81 0.01 -0.25
C LEU A 165 11.24 -0.71 -1.48
N TYR A 166 10.04 -1.29 -1.38
CA TYR A 166 9.33 -1.88 -2.52
C TYR A 166 9.10 -0.86 -3.64
N GLN A 167 8.71 0.37 -3.30
CA GLN A 167 8.52 1.43 -4.29
C GLN A 167 9.84 1.82 -4.98
N ILE A 168 10.95 1.92 -4.24
CA ILE A 168 12.29 2.16 -4.82
C ILE A 168 12.68 1.03 -5.78
N ALA A 169 12.54 -0.22 -5.34
CA ALA A 169 12.83 -1.38 -6.19
C ALA A 169 11.91 -1.43 -7.43
N THR A 170 10.65 -1.04 -7.28
CA THR A 170 9.70 -0.95 -8.41
C THR A 170 10.12 0.14 -9.40
N ARG A 171 10.59 1.30 -8.94
CA ARG A 171 11.09 2.37 -9.79
C ARG A 171 12.33 1.92 -10.58
N LEU A 172 13.28 1.26 -9.92
CA LEU A 172 14.46 0.69 -10.59
C LEU A 172 14.09 -0.39 -11.60
N ASN A 173 13.08 -1.23 -11.30
CA ASN A 173 12.66 -2.30 -12.19
C ASN A 173 11.82 -1.83 -13.38
N ALA A 174 11.17 -0.67 -13.27
CA ALA A 174 10.36 -0.10 -14.36
C ALA A 174 11.18 0.24 -15.62
N GLU A 175 12.51 0.39 -15.49
CA GLU A 175 13.43 0.57 -16.62
C GLU A 175 13.72 -0.74 -17.37
N HIS A 176 13.40 -1.89 -16.77
CA HIS A 176 13.72 -3.22 -17.28
C HIS A 176 12.50 -4.02 -17.68
N ASP A 177 11.44 -3.96 -16.90
CA ASP A 177 10.24 -4.80 -17.05
C ASP A 177 8.98 -3.96 -17.22
N ASN A 178 8.04 -4.46 -18.02
CA ASN A 178 6.72 -3.85 -18.17
C ASN A 178 5.80 -4.17 -16.96
N ASN A 179 4.67 -3.48 -16.89
CA ASN A 179 3.72 -3.62 -15.78
C ASN A 179 3.12 -5.03 -15.66
N GLU A 180 2.88 -5.69 -16.78
CA GLU A 180 2.35 -7.05 -16.83
C GLU A 180 3.33 -8.06 -16.24
N THR A 181 4.62 -7.92 -16.53
CA THR A 181 5.70 -8.73 -15.94
C THR A 181 5.78 -8.47 -14.45
N MET A 182 5.74 -7.20 -14.04
CA MET A 182 5.77 -6.83 -12.63
C MET A 182 4.58 -7.39 -11.85
N LEU A 183 3.37 -7.39 -12.42
CA LEU A 183 2.18 -8.00 -11.84
C LEU A 183 2.29 -9.52 -11.71
N PHE A 184 2.74 -10.17 -12.78
CA PHE A 184 2.92 -11.61 -12.82
C PHE A 184 3.86 -12.09 -11.72
N TYR A 185 5.05 -11.50 -11.61
CA TYR A 185 6.02 -11.89 -10.57
C TYR A 185 5.54 -11.56 -9.17
N ASN A 186 4.82 -10.46 -8.97
CA ASN A 186 4.25 -10.14 -7.67
C ASN A 186 3.24 -11.22 -7.22
N GLY A 187 2.36 -11.64 -8.13
CA GLY A 187 1.44 -12.75 -7.88
C GLY A 187 2.16 -14.10 -7.69
N LEU A 188 3.14 -14.42 -8.55
CA LEU A 188 3.86 -15.69 -8.50
C LEU A 188 4.70 -15.84 -7.22
N ILE A 189 5.61 -14.90 -6.97
CA ILE A 189 6.53 -14.96 -5.82
C ILE A 189 5.76 -14.77 -4.52
N GLY A 190 4.81 -13.83 -4.49
CA GLY A 190 3.97 -13.61 -3.32
C GLY A 190 3.15 -14.86 -2.96
N SER A 191 2.54 -15.53 -3.96
CA SER A 191 1.80 -16.77 -3.71
C SER A 191 2.70 -17.93 -3.24
N ILE A 192 3.90 -18.09 -3.80
CA ILE A 192 4.85 -19.14 -3.38
C ILE A 192 5.28 -18.90 -1.92
N ILE A 193 5.72 -17.68 -1.58
CA ILE A 193 6.17 -17.36 -0.22
C ILE A 193 5.03 -17.59 0.77
N THR A 194 3.87 -17.00 0.49
CA THR A 194 2.75 -17.08 1.43
C THR A 194 2.12 -18.46 1.50
N LEU A 195 2.20 -19.28 0.44
CA LEU A 195 1.80 -20.69 0.47
C LEU A 195 2.66 -21.51 1.44
N VAL A 196 3.98 -21.35 1.37
CA VAL A 196 4.91 -22.06 2.26
C VAL A 196 4.59 -21.76 3.73
N PHE A 197 4.41 -20.49 4.08
CA PHE A 197 4.06 -20.12 5.46
C PHE A 197 2.60 -20.46 5.80
N SER A 198 1.68 -20.40 4.86
CA SER A 198 0.27 -20.76 5.12
C SER A 198 0.12 -22.24 5.45
N TYR A 199 0.99 -23.11 4.92
CA TYR A 199 1.00 -24.54 5.24
C TYR A 199 1.17 -24.80 6.76
N PHE A 200 2.03 -24.02 7.42
CA PHE A 200 2.28 -24.16 8.87
C PHE A 200 1.21 -23.49 9.73
N PHE A 201 0.50 -22.48 9.20
CA PHE A 201 -0.46 -21.67 9.94
C PHE A 201 -1.86 -21.73 9.32
N TRP A 202 -2.19 -22.84 8.63
CA TRP A 202 -3.48 -22.99 7.98
C TRP A 202 -4.60 -23.09 9.01
N GLN A 203 -5.60 -22.24 8.88
CA GLN A 203 -6.82 -22.30 9.68
C GLN A 203 -7.92 -23.02 8.90
N PRO A 204 -8.80 -23.78 9.59
CA PRO A 204 -9.93 -24.43 8.95
C PRO A 204 -10.78 -23.44 8.16
N LEU A 205 -11.29 -23.88 7.01
CA LEU A 205 -12.18 -23.08 6.19
C LEU A 205 -13.62 -23.25 6.68
N HIS A 206 -14.26 -22.12 6.98
CA HIS A 206 -15.69 -22.03 7.22
C HIS A 206 -16.42 -21.62 5.95
N ALA A 207 -17.73 -21.82 5.87
CA ALA A 207 -18.52 -21.44 4.71
C ALA A 207 -18.35 -19.96 4.32
N PHE A 208 -18.19 -19.08 5.30
CA PHE A 208 -17.95 -17.64 5.08
C PHE A 208 -16.56 -17.33 4.52
N SER A 209 -15.57 -18.21 4.67
CA SER A 209 -14.19 -17.99 4.23
C SER A 209 -14.12 -17.70 2.74
N PHE A 210 -14.90 -18.40 1.94
CA PHE A 210 -14.92 -18.22 0.48
C PHE A 210 -15.41 -16.83 0.08
N ILE A 211 -16.38 -16.27 0.82
CA ILE A 211 -16.86 -14.90 0.59
C ILE A 211 -15.73 -13.90 0.82
N PHE A 212 -15.04 -13.98 1.97
CA PHE A 212 -13.90 -13.12 2.24
C PHE A 212 -12.81 -13.22 1.15
N PHE A 213 -12.45 -14.44 0.75
CA PHE A 213 -11.42 -14.67 -0.24
C PHE A 213 -11.76 -14.09 -1.61
N ILE A 214 -13.01 -14.26 -2.06
CA ILE A 214 -13.46 -13.68 -3.33
C ILE A 214 -13.39 -12.15 -3.26
N PHE A 215 -13.89 -11.54 -2.20
CA PHE A 215 -13.88 -10.08 -2.08
C PHE A 215 -12.46 -9.52 -1.90
N VAL A 216 -11.58 -10.17 -1.13
CA VAL A 216 -10.16 -9.81 -1.02
C VAL A 216 -9.51 -9.82 -2.39
N GLY A 217 -9.69 -10.88 -3.18
CA GLY A 217 -9.17 -10.97 -4.54
C GLY A 217 -9.75 -9.90 -5.46
N LEU A 218 -11.07 -9.71 -5.44
CA LEU A 218 -11.78 -8.77 -6.28
C LEU A 218 -11.34 -7.32 -6.04
N PHE A 219 -11.38 -6.86 -4.78
CA PHE A 219 -11.04 -5.49 -4.44
C PHE A 219 -9.54 -5.21 -4.60
N PHE A 220 -8.68 -6.18 -4.31
CA PHE A 220 -7.26 -6.05 -4.60
C PHE A 220 -6.98 -5.86 -6.09
N CYS A 221 -7.52 -6.74 -6.94
CA CYS A 221 -7.32 -6.65 -8.38
C CYS A 221 -7.94 -5.39 -8.98
N THR A 222 -9.12 -4.98 -8.51
CA THR A 222 -9.79 -3.75 -8.95
C THR A 222 -8.97 -2.52 -8.57
N GLY A 223 -8.55 -2.40 -7.31
CA GLY A 223 -7.73 -1.29 -6.83
C GLY A 223 -6.41 -1.19 -7.59
N LEU A 224 -5.73 -2.33 -7.76
CA LEU A 224 -4.46 -2.40 -8.48
C LEU A 224 -4.61 -2.00 -9.96
N TYR A 225 -5.66 -2.47 -10.64
CA TYR A 225 -5.94 -2.09 -12.03
C TYR A 225 -6.22 -0.60 -12.18
N LEU A 226 -7.03 -0.03 -11.29
CA LEU A 226 -7.36 1.40 -11.30
C LEU A 226 -6.12 2.25 -11.00
N GLN A 227 -5.25 1.82 -10.07
CA GLN A 227 -3.99 2.49 -9.75
C GLN A 227 -3.03 2.51 -10.96
N ILE A 228 -2.83 1.36 -11.59
CA ILE A 228 -2.00 1.26 -12.80
C ILE A 228 -2.55 2.17 -13.90
N LYS A 229 -3.87 2.15 -14.12
CA LYS A 229 -4.52 2.99 -15.13
C LYS A 229 -4.38 4.47 -14.81
N ALA A 230 -4.49 4.89 -13.56
CA ALA A 230 -4.26 6.27 -13.13
C ALA A 230 -2.82 6.71 -13.47
N LEU A 231 -1.83 5.88 -13.11
CA LEU A 231 -0.42 6.17 -13.36
C LEU A 231 -0.04 6.15 -14.85
N SER A 232 -0.78 5.44 -15.69
CA SER A 232 -0.55 5.43 -17.15
C SER A 232 -1.02 6.70 -17.86
N ILE A 233 -1.95 7.45 -17.25
CA ILE A 233 -2.55 8.66 -17.87
C ILE A 233 -2.19 9.95 -17.15
N SER A 234 -1.59 9.87 -15.97
CA SER A 234 -1.21 11.05 -15.18
C SER A 234 0.13 10.86 -14.48
N PRO A 235 0.97 11.90 -14.40
CA PRO A 235 2.24 11.84 -13.68
C PRO A 235 2.05 11.46 -12.20
N ALA A 236 2.94 10.63 -11.68
CA ALA A 236 2.91 10.20 -10.28
C ALA A 236 2.96 11.38 -9.30
N SER A 237 3.66 12.47 -9.64
CA SER A 237 3.74 13.69 -8.84
C SER A 237 2.39 14.40 -8.65
N ILE A 238 1.47 14.26 -9.62
CA ILE A 238 0.11 14.81 -9.50
C ILE A 238 -0.77 13.90 -8.64
N LEU A 239 -0.56 12.57 -8.74
CA LEU A 239 -1.38 11.57 -8.07
C LEU A 239 -0.96 11.32 -6.61
N ALA A 240 0.31 11.54 -6.28
CA ALA A 240 0.88 11.23 -4.98
C ALA A 240 0.13 11.83 -3.77
N PRO A 241 -0.32 13.10 -3.78
CA PRO A 241 -1.09 13.65 -2.65
C PRO A 241 -2.40 12.91 -2.37
N TYR A 242 -2.99 12.31 -3.39
CA TYR A 242 -4.25 11.57 -3.25
C TYR A 242 -4.08 10.22 -2.53
N HIS A 243 -2.82 9.74 -2.34
CA HIS A 243 -2.53 8.58 -1.49
C HIS A 243 -3.10 8.76 -0.08
N TYR A 244 -3.04 9.98 0.47
CA TYR A 244 -3.55 10.25 1.81
C TYR A 244 -5.08 10.11 1.93
N SER A 245 -5.82 10.01 0.81
CA SER A 245 -7.26 9.70 0.86
C SER A 245 -7.57 8.35 1.50
N ILE A 246 -6.60 7.43 1.55
CA ILE A 246 -6.76 6.13 2.21
C ILE A 246 -7.07 6.30 3.72
N ILE A 247 -6.52 7.34 4.37
CA ILE A 247 -6.81 7.63 5.78
C ILE A 247 -8.29 7.98 5.96
N ILE A 248 -8.86 8.74 5.02
CA ILE A 248 -10.28 9.13 5.06
C ILE A 248 -11.15 7.87 4.97
N TRP A 249 -10.83 6.97 4.04
CA TRP A 249 -11.54 5.69 3.90
C TRP A 249 -11.35 4.80 5.13
N ALA A 250 -10.15 4.75 5.71
CA ALA A 250 -9.88 3.99 6.92
C ALA A 250 -10.68 4.49 8.14
N ILE A 251 -10.80 5.80 8.30
CA ILE A 251 -11.64 6.40 9.36
C ILE A 251 -13.12 6.09 9.10
N LEU A 252 -13.58 6.29 7.86
CA LEU A 252 -14.98 6.06 7.50
C LEU A 252 -15.39 4.60 7.71
N PHE A 253 -14.62 3.65 7.17
CA PHE A 253 -14.94 2.22 7.30
C PHE A 253 -14.66 1.69 8.70
N GLY A 254 -13.65 2.22 9.41
CA GLY A 254 -13.39 1.92 10.81
C GLY A 254 -14.60 2.28 11.68
N PHE A 255 -15.18 3.45 11.45
CA PHE A 255 -16.38 3.89 12.16
C PHE A 255 -17.62 3.06 11.74
N LEU A 256 -17.89 2.93 10.44
CA LEU A 256 -19.13 2.29 9.95
C LEU A 256 -19.19 0.79 10.24
N VAL A 257 -18.07 0.08 10.21
CA VAL A 257 -18.04 -1.40 10.32
C VAL A 257 -17.65 -1.85 11.72
N TYR A 258 -16.75 -1.13 12.39
CA TYR A 258 -16.18 -1.55 13.68
C TYR A 258 -16.51 -0.63 14.83
N ASN A 259 -17.22 0.50 14.60
CA ASN A 259 -17.46 1.57 15.56
C ASN A 259 -16.14 2.14 16.15
N GLU A 260 -15.06 2.12 15.38
CA GLU A 260 -13.76 2.65 15.78
C GLU A 260 -13.72 4.14 15.54
N ILE A 261 -13.52 4.91 16.59
CA ILE A 261 -13.31 6.36 16.51
C ILE A 261 -11.83 6.63 16.80
N PRO A 262 -11.08 7.23 15.84
CA PRO A 262 -9.69 7.58 16.08
C PRO A 262 -9.60 8.60 17.23
N ASP A 263 -8.61 8.43 18.10
CA ASP A 263 -8.39 9.37 19.16
C ASP A 263 -7.81 10.71 18.64
N ILE A 264 -7.83 11.71 19.50
CA ILE A 264 -7.40 13.07 19.15
C ILE A 264 -5.92 13.10 18.71
N PHE A 265 -5.06 12.27 19.28
CA PHE A 265 -3.63 12.24 18.94
C PHE A 265 -3.40 11.57 17.59
N THR A 266 -4.18 10.53 17.27
CA THR A 266 -4.18 9.92 15.92
C THR A 266 -4.61 10.95 14.86
N LEU A 267 -5.64 11.77 15.16
CA LEU A 267 -6.08 12.82 14.23
C LEU A 267 -5.01 13.92 14.05
N PHE A 268 -4.41 14.42 15.13
CA PHE A 268 -3.34 15.41 15.03
C PHE A 268 -2.09 14.85 14.32
N GLY A 269 -1.69 13.63 14.65
CA GLY A 269 -0.58 12.96 13.98
C GLY A 269 -0.84 12.76 12.48
N ALA A 270 -2.07 12.36 12.12
CA ALA A 270 -2.48 12.24 10.71
C ALA A 270 -2.37 13.58 9.98
N ILE A 271 -2.86 14.68 10.57
CA ILE A 271 -2.77 16.02 9.99
C ILE A 271 -1.30 16.42 9.77
N ILE A 272 -0.43 16.18 10.76
CA ILE A 272 1.01 16.50 10.65
C ILE A 272 1.66 15.68 9.52
N ILE A 273 1.43 14.38 9.45
CA ILE A 273 2.01 13.50 8.42
C ILE A 273 1.51 13.90 7.03
N VAL A 274 0.21 14.10 6.88
CA VAL A 274 -0.42 14.50 5.60
C VAL A 274 0.10 15.86 5.14
N ALA A 275 0.10 16.86 6.02
CA ALA A 275 0.58 18.21 5.69
C ALA A 275 2.05 18.22 5.29
N SER A 276 2.90 17.50 6.04
CA SER A 276 4.33 17.36 5.73
C SER A 276 4.55 16.63 4.40
N GLY A 277 3.81 15.55 4.15
CA GLY A 277 3.91 14.81 2.90
C GLY A 277 3.46 15.64 1.69
N ILE A 278 2.35 16.38 1.79
CA ILE A 278 1.90 17.29 0.73
C ILE A 278 2.96 18.39 0.48
N PHE A 279 3.57 18.92 1.54
CA PHE A 279 4.65 19.89 1.42
C PHE A 279 5.83 19.31 0.64
N ILE A 280 6.29 18.11 0.97
CA ILE A 280 7.38 17.43 0.25
C ILE A 280 7.05 17.33 -1.25
N PHE A 281 5.84 16.85 -1.60
CA PHE A 281 5.45 16.71 -3.01
C PHE A 281 5.42 18.04 -3.77
N ARG A 282 5.05 19.15 -3.11
CA ARG A 282 5.00 20.48 -3.75
C ARG A 282 6.40 21.09 -3.97
N TYR A 283 7.34 20.83 -3.07
CA TYR A 283 8.62 21.53 -3.03
C TYR A 283 9.82 20.67 -3.43
N SER A 284 9.69 19.34 -3.52
CA SER A 284 10.79 18.48 -4.02
C SER A 284 10.99 18.57 -5.53
N ASN A 285 10.01 19.07 -6.27
CA ASN A 285 10.04 19.23 -7.73
C ASN A 285 10.50 20.64 -8.18
N LYS A 286 10.99 21.46 -7.27
CA LYS A 286 11.65 22.74 -7.56
C LYS A 286 13.15 22.64 -7.28
#